data_de6cced2add6a8aec1b22edd5e6bd806
#
_entry.id   de6cced2add6a8aec1b22edd5e6bd806
#
_cell.length_a   1.000
_cell.length_b   1.000
_cell.length_c   1.000
_cell.angle_alpha   90.00
_cell.angle_beta   90.00
_cell.angle_gamma   90.00
#
_symmetry.space_group_name_H-M   'P 1'
#
loop_
_entity.id
_entity.type
_entity.pdbx_description
1 polymer ?
#
loop_
_entity_poly.entity_id
_entity_poly.type
_entity_poly.pdbx_seq_one_letter_code
_entity_poly.pdbx_strand_id
1 'polypeptide(L)'
;LFRSVLNAGSDTLAYVQSGIYALSDTYNHFGLSDKIAAAADELNDYYIRFVVNRSSMYSIKTVSATGSLSGIQYYICSGLVIIITLSGFLLGSFITGESRQTENMLTRCGIGSIFNCGCRIFAISISYSVLLIGILLIGSLILPHAPGGLSAEIEEISYSLLPYGALAVFLCVTIFAAFFYTVYTIAGNGLYGMLLVFCLDIVMIYGSGLIIPAAYLQKPFVIISRFFPAVYAKDIAAALYGQLPGVSSVCTGIGMIVFFILSSALIKKIKMRRL
;
A
#
# COMPACT_ATOMS: atom_id res chain seq x y z
N LEU A 1 14.96 24.52 4.50
CA LEU A 1 15.19 23.65 5.68
C LEU A 1 16.47 24.08 6.41
N PHE A 2 17.63 24.15 5.75
CA PHE A 2 18.90 24.58 6.38
C PHE A 2 18.85 26.00 6.96
N ARG A 3 18.26 26.96 6.25
CA ARG A 3 18.05 28.33 6.76
C ARG A 3 17.14 28.36 7.99
N SER A 4 16.07 27.59 8.00
CA SER A 4 15.15 27.56 9.15
C SER A 4 15.78 26.96 10.40
N VAL A 5 16.66 25.95 10.23
CA VAL A 5 17.43 25.36 11.33
C VAL A 5 18.46 26.36 11.87
N LEU A 6 19.17 27.07 10.99
CA LEU A 6 20.12 28.10 11.40
C LEU A 6 19.46 29.26 12.13
N ASN A 7 18.32 29.75 11.63
CA ASN A 7 17.57 30.83 12.29
C ASN A 7 17.04 30.38 13.65
N ALA A 8 16.48 29.16 13.76
CA ALA A 8 16.03 28.64 15.04
C ALA A 8 17.18 28.48 16.07
N GLY A 9 18.35 28.06 15.61
CA GLY A 9 19.57 28.01 16.44
C GLY A 9 20.02 29.38 16.90
N SER A 10 20.07 30.36 15.99
CA SER A 10 20.42 31.76 16.29
C SER A 10 19.44 32.38 17.28
N ASP A 11 18.13 32.21 17.08
CA ASP A 11 17.10 32.74 17.98
C ASP A 11 17.20 32.11 19.39
N THR A 12 17.46 30.78 19.46
CA THR A 12 17.65 30.11 20.76
C THR A 12 18.85 30.68 21.52
N LEU A 13 19.99 30.89 20.84
CA LEU A 13 21.17 31.51 21.44
C LEU A 13 20.88 32.94 21.91
N ALA A 14 20.16 33.73 21.11
CA ALA A 14 19.79 35.09 21.48
C ALA A 14 18.91 35.12 22.73
N TYR A 15 17.94 34.21 22.85
CA TYR A 15 17.10 34.09 24.06
C TYR A 15 17.91 33.68 25.29
N VAL A 16 18.81 32.73 25.20
CA VAL A 16 19.68 32.31 26.31
C VAL A 16 20.56 33.47 26.77
N GLN A 17 21.19 34.19 25.83
CA GLN A 17 22.03 35.36 26.13
C GLN A 17 21.21 36.47 26.80
N SER A 18 20.03 36.79 26.27
CA SER A 18 19.14 37.81 26.86
C SER A 18 18.75 37.47 28.30
N GLY A 19 18.51 36.17 28.60
CA GLY A 19 18.22 35.70 29.95
C GLY A 19 19.38 35.92 30.93
N ILE A 20 20.62 35.63 30.49
CA ILE A 20 21.83 35.86 31.30
C ILE A 20 22.06 37.35 31.54
N TYR A 21 21.86 38.22 30.52
CA TYR A 21 21.99 39.67 30.68
C TYR A 21 20.92 40.21 31.64
N ALA A 22 19.65 39.78 31.51
CA ALA A 22 18.58 40.20 32.41
C ALA A 22 18.83 39.79 33.87
N LEU A 23 19.42 38.61 34.08
CA LEU A 23 19.82 38.13 35.42
C LEU A 23 20.93 39.02 35.96
N SER A 24 21.97 39.30 35.19
CA SER A 24 23.08 40.17 35.58
C SER A 24 22.61 41.58 35.96
N ASP A 25 21.74 42.16 35.17
CA ASP A 25 21.19 43.51 35.41
C ASP A 25 20.34 43.52 36.69
N THR A 26 19.50 42.50 36.92
CA THR A 26 18.69 42.37 38.12
C THR A 26 19.55 42.24 39.38
N TYR A 27 20.59 41.42 39.37
CA TYR A 27 21.46 41.20 40.51
C TYR A 27 22.29 42.47 40.83
N ASN A 28 22.75 43.17 39.79
CA ASN A 28 23.43 44.47 39.95
C ASN A 28 22.51 45.53 40.58
N HIS A 29 21.27 45.59 40.17
CA HIS A 29 20.27 46.53 40.70
C HIS A 29 20.02 46.31 42.21
N PHE A 30 20.08 45.03 42.67
CA PHE A 30 19.94 44.69 44.08
C PHE A 30 21.25 44.70 44.86
N GLY A 31 22.38 45.05 44.28
CA GLY A 31 23.68 45.12 44.94
C GLY A 31 24.27 43.76 45.28
N LEU A 32 23.87 42.69 44.62
CA LEU A 32 24.26 41.30 44.85
C LEU A 32 25.29 40.83 43.80
N SER A 33 26.18 41.69 43.35
CA SER A 33 27.17 41.41 42.29
C SER A 33 28.04 40.17 42.56
N ASP A 34 28.35 39.88 43.80
CA ASP A 34 29.15 38.70 44.16
C ASP A 34 28.47 37.35 43.85
N LYS A 35 27.17 37.33 43.68
CA LYS A 35 26.37 36.12 43.40
C LYS A 35 26.03 35.93 41.92
N ILE A 36 26.41 36.90 41.06
CA ILE A 36 26.05 36.85 39.62
C ILE A 36 26.68 35.61 38.96
N ALA A 37 27.94 35.29 39.26
CA ALA A 37 28.59 34.16 38.63
C ALA A 37 27.90 32.82 38.96
N ALA A 38 27.58 32.60 40.23
CA ALA A 38 26.91 31.38 40.66
C ALA A 38 25.49 31.26 40.06
N ALA A 39 24.74 32.37 40.03
CA ALA A 39 23.42 32.38 39.47
C ALA A 39 23.43 32.22 37.93
N ALA A 40 24.43 32.76 37.22
CA ALA A 40 24.61 32.56 35.78
C ALA A 40 24.98 31.10 35.46
N ASP A 41 25.80 30.44 36.27
CA ASP A 41 26.14 29.03 36.11
C ASP A 41 24.90 28.13 36.32
N GLU A 42 24.09 28.41 37.34
CA GLU A 42 22.84 27.69 37.60
C GLU A 42 21.84 27.86 36.46
N LEU A 43 21.67 29.09 35.94
CA LEU A 43 20.82 29.37 34.80
C LEU A 43 21.34 28.68 33.54
N ASN A 44 22.64 28.65 33.32
CA ASN A 44 23.25 28.00 32.18
C ASN A 44 23.07 26.44 32.26
N ASP A 45 23.21 25.85 33.42
CA ASP A 45 22.93 24.43 33.64
C ASP A 45 21.45 24.10 33.36
N TYR A 46 20.55 24.98 33.83
CA TYR A 46 19.12 24.87 33.50
C TYR A 46 18.84 24.91 31.99
N TYR A 47 19.45 25.84 31.24
CA TYR A 47 19.29 25.91 29.79
C TYR A 47 19.90 24.72 29.08
N ILE A 48 21.05 24.23 29.51
CA ILE A 48 21.69 23.03 28.95
C ILE A 48 20.78 21.81 29.18
N ARG A 49 20.26 21.62 30.37
CA ARG A 49 19.31 20.54 30.69
C ARG A 49 18.03 20.66 29.86
N PHE A 50 17.52 21.86 29.65
CA PHE A 50 16.34 22.11 28.81
C PHE A 50 16.61 21.73 27.36
N VAL A 51 17.77 22.12 26.81
CA VAL A 51 18.15 21.79 25.42
C VAL A 51 18.43 20.30 25.24
N VAL A 52 19.10 19.68 26.20
CA VAL A 52 19.43 18.23 26.14
C VAL A 52 18.17 17.39 26.31
N ASN A 53 17.25 17.76 27.19
CA ASN A 53 15.97 17.06 27.38
C ASN A 53 14.91 17.42 26.34
N ARG A 54 15.27 18.17 25.30
CA ARG A 54 14.34 18.56 24.24
C ARG A 54 13.64 17.37 23.58
N SER A 55 14.32 16.22 23.50
CA SER A 55 13.72 14.97 22.97
C SER A 55 12.52 14.48 23.79
N SER A 56 12.43 14.82 25.09
CA SER A 56 11.29 14.46 25.92
C SER A 56 10.10 15.41 25.75
N MET A 57 10.31 16.63 25.21
CA MET A 57 9.27 17.62 24.99
C MET A 57 8.56 17.46 23.63
N TYR A 58 9.18 16.78 22.69
CA TYR A 58 8.61 16.55 21.36
C TYR A 58 8.37 15.06 21.16
N SER A 59 7.13 14.65 21.07
CA SER A 59 6.82 13.34 20.51
C SER A 59 7.10 13.39 19.01
N ILE A 60 8.22 12.85 18.58
CA ILE A 60 8.53 12.70 17.16
C ILE A 60 7.63 11.57 16.64
N LYS A 61 6.51 11.94 16.05
CA LYS A 61 5.71 11.00 15.28
C LYS A 61 6.36 10.87 13.90
N THR A 62 7.18 9.84 13.73
CA THR A 62 7.71 9.50 12.40
C THR A 62 6.55 9.06 11.54
N VAL A 63 6.16 9.91 10.60
CA VAL A 63 5.18 9.55 9.56
C VAL A 63 5.97 8.86 8.45
N SER A 64 6.01 7.54 8.48
CA SER A 64 6.60 6.76 7.40
C SER A 64 5.73 6.90 6.15
N ALA A 65 6.35 7.19 5.00
CA ALA A 65 5.67 7.23 3.71
C ALA A 65 5.14 5.84 3.27
N THR A 66 5.72 4.78 3.84
CA THR A 66 5.39 3.37 3.58
C THR A 66 4.47 2.76 4.64
N GLY A 67 3.98 3.56 5.60
CA GLY A 67 3.19 3.09 6.74
C GLY A 67 4.05 2.34 7.77
N SER A 68 3.66 1.13 8.13
CA SER A 68 4.37 0.26 9.08
C SER A 68 5.38 -0.68 8.42
N LEU A 69 5.43 -0.71 7.08
CA LEU A 69 6.36 -1.53 6.31
C LEU A 69 7.72 -0.85 6.18
N SER A 70 8.80 -1.66 6.16
CA SER A 70 10.10 -1.17 5.70
C SER A 70 10.04 -0.80 4.21
N GLY A 71 10.99 0.00 3.73
CA GLY A 71 11.00 0.39 2.30
C GLY A 71 11.04 -0.83 1.37
N ILE A 72 11.82 -1.86 1.71
CA ILE A 72 11.97 -3.07 0.90
C ILE A 72 10.70 -3.90 0.93
N GLN A 73 10.11 -4.15 2.10
CA GLN A 73 8.83 -4.85 2.26
C GLN A 73 7.71 -4.18 1.46
N TYR A 74 7.65 -2.85 1.49
CA TYR A 74 6.70 -2.09 0.69
C TYR A 74 6.84 -2.36 -0.81
N TYR A 75 8.07 -2.32 -1.33
CA TYR A 75 8.30 -2.56 -2.76
C TYR A 75 8.12 -4.02 -3.17
N ILE A 76 8.34 -4.99 -2.27
CA ILE A 76 8.02 -6.40 -2.53
C ILE A 76 6.49 -6.59 -2.64
N CYS A 77 5.71 -6.05 -1.69
CA CYS A 77 4.25 -6.08 -1.76
C CYS A 77 3.73 -5.36 -3.01
N SER A 78 4.27 -4.19 -3.32
CA SER A 78 3.91 -3.43 -4.52
C SER A 78 4.28 -4.19 -5.80
N GLY A 79 5.45 -4.81 -5.86
CA GLY A 79 5.91 -5.64 -6.97
C GLY A 79 5.00 -6.84 -7.22
N LEU A 80 4.57 -7.52 -6.16
CA LEU A 80 3.59 -8.60 -6.25
C LEU A 80 2.28 -8.11 -6.87
N VAL A 81 1.76 -6.97 -6.40
CA VAL A 81 0.52 -6.40 -6.94
C VAL A 81 0.72 -5.96 -8.40
N ILE A 82 1.87 -5.40 -8.77
CA ILE A 82 2.19 -5.05 -10.17
C ILE A 82 2.20 -6.32 -11.05
N ILE A 83 2.80 -7.41 -10.59
CA ILE A 83 2.81 -8.69 -11.32
C ILE A 83 1.39 -9.19 -11.52
N ILE A 84 0.55 -9.15 -10.48
CA ILE A 84 -0.86 -9.54 -10.59
C ILE A 84 -1.59 -8.63 -11.59
N THR A 85 -1.37 -7.32 -11.54
CA THR A 85 -2.00 -6.35 -12.43
C THR A 85 -1.60 -6.61 -13.88
N LEU A 86 -0.31 -6.74 -14.17
CA LEU A 86 0.18 -7.01 -15.52
C LEU A 86 -0.25 -8.39 -16.06
N SER A 87 -0.50 -9.37 -15.19
CA SER A 87 -1.00 -10.68 -15.63
C SER A 87 -2.40 -10.64 -16.22
N GLY A 88 -3.18 -9.58 -15.95
CA GLY A 88 -4.48 -9.36 -16.58
C GLY A 88 -4.42 -9.35 -18.10
N PHE A 89 -3.28 -8.94 -18.66
CA PHE A 89 -3.01 -8.99 -20.09
C PHE A 89 -2.97 -10.43 -20.63
N LEU A 90 -2.40 -11.36 -19.87
CA LEU A 90 -2.31 -12.77 -20.24
C LEU A 90 -3.63 -13.52 -20.08
N LEU A 91 -4.48 -13.09 -19.12
CA LEU A 91 -5.76 -13.73 -18.84
C LEU A 91 -6.82 -13.50 -19.93
N GLY A 92 -6.58 -12.57 -20.84
CA GLY A 92 -7.54 -12.22 -21.89
C GLY A 92 -7.99 -13.40 -22.75
N SER A 93 -7.06 -14.27 -23.13
CA SER A 93 -7.35 -15.47 -23.93
C SER A 93 -8.25 -16.48 -23.19
N PHE A 94 -8.06 -16.61 -21.87
CA PHE A 94 -8.88 -17.51 -21.05
C PHE A 94 -10.30 -16.97 -20.81
N ILE A 95 -10.44 -15.64 -20.72
CA ILE A 95 -11.74 -14.99 -20.46
C ILE A 95 -12.58 -14.90 -21.72
N THR A 96 -11.96 -14.61 -22.85
CA THR A 96 -12.69 -14.37 -24.14
C THR A 96 -12.88 -15.62 -24.99
N GLY A 97 -12.24 -16.75 -24.66
CA GLY A 97 -12.29 -17.99 -25.41
C GLY A 97 -13.65 -18.73 -25.36
N GLU A 98 -14.65 -18.20 -24.66
CA GLU A 98 -15.96 -18.84 -24.52
C GLU A 98 -16.81 -18.70 -25.77
N SER A 99 -17.25 -19.87 -26.31
CA SER A 99 -18.22 -19.86 -27.37
C SER A 99 -19.63 -19.49 -26.83
N ARG A 100 -20.38 -18.71 -27.59
CA ARG A 100 -21.81 -18.41 -27.28
C ARG A 100 -22.65 -19.67 -27.10
N GLN A 101 -22.28 -20.74 -27.79
CA GLN A 101 -22.97 -22.04 -27.69
C GLN A 101 -22.87 -22.60 -26.27
N THR A 102 -21.70 -22.53 -25.63
CA THR A 102 -21.50 -22.98 -24.25
C THR A 102 -22.32 -22.15 -23.26
N GLU A 103 -22.40 -20.83 -23.44
CA GLU A 103 -23.23 -19.97 -22.56
C GLU A 103 -24.72 -20.32 -22.70
N ASN A 104 -25.19 -20.54 -23.93
CA ASN A 104 -26.59 -20.91 -24.19
C ASN A 104 -26.93 -22.31 -23.59
N MET A 105 -25.99 -23.26 -23.68
CA MET A 105 -26.17 -24.57 -23.05
C MET A 105 -26.26 -24.47 -21.54
N LEU A 106 -25.35 -23.73 -20.89
CA LEU A 106 -25.38 -23.53 -19.45
C LEU A 106 -26.67 -22.87 -18.96
N THR A 107 -27.17 -21.89 -19.72
CA THR A 107 -28.44 -21.23 -19.39
C THR A 107 -29.63 -22.17 -19.54
N ARG A 108 -29.63 -23.05 -20.56
CA ARG A 108 -30.66 -24.10 -20.73
C ARG A 108 -30.62 -25.14 -19.63
N CYS A 109 -29.43 -25.44 -19.08
CA CYS A 109 -29.27 -26.30 -17.90
C CYS A 109 -29.70 -25.61 -16.57
N GLY A 110 -30.22 -24.38 -16.61
CA GLY A 110 -30.68 -23.67 -15.41
C GLY A 110 -29.56 -22.97 -14.65
N ILE A 111 -28.32 -22.93 -15.16
CA ILE A 111 -27.19 -22.27 -14.52
C ILE A 111 -27.30 -20.76 -14.78
N GLY A 112 -27.54 -20.00 -13.71
CA GLY A 112 -27.65 -18.55 -13.78
C GLY A 112 -26.33 -17.87 -14.19
N SER A 113 -26.43 -16.74 -14.91
CA SER A 113 -25.27 -15.96 -15.37
C SER A 113 -24.34 -15.54 -14.23
N ILE A 114 -24.88 -15.23 -13.03
CA ILE A 114 -24.10 -14.85 -11.85
C ILE A 114 -23.23 -16.02 -11.40
N PHE A 115 -23.84 -17.21 -11.28
CA PHE A 115 -23.13 -18.41 -10.84
C PHE A 115 -22.01 -18.80 -11.82
N ASN A 116 -22.29 -18.74 -13.13
CA ASN A 116 -21.28 -19.01 -14.16
C ASN A 116 -20.10 -18.01 -14.09
N CYS A 117 -20.37 -16.70 -13.95
CA CYS A 117 -19.33 -15.69 -13.79
C CYS A 117 -18.51 -15.94 -12.50
N GLY A 118 -19.17 -16.21 -11.39
CA GLY A 118 -18.52 -16.50 -10.11
C GLY A 118 -17.60 -17.72 -10.16
N CYS A 119 -18.09 -18.84 -10.71
CA CYS A 119 -17.29 -20.06 -10.85
C CYS A 119 -16.04 -19.86 -11.70
N ARG A 120 -16.14 -19.05 -12.79
CA ARG A 120 -15.00 -18.74 -13.66
C ARG A 120 -13.97 -17.88 -12.97
N ILE A 121 -14.42 -16.79 -12.34
CA ILE A 121 -13.54 -15.92 -11.56
C ILE A 121 -12.83 -16.75 -10.50
N PHE A 122 -13.55 -17.61 -9.80
CA PHE A 122 -12.97 -18.46 -8.76
C PHE A 122 -11.97 -19.48 -9.31
N ALA A 123 -12.27 -20.11 -10.44
CA ALA A 123 -11.34 -21.03 -11.11
C ALA A 123 -10.04 -20.34 -11.55
N ILE A 124 -10.14 -19.14 -12.14
CA ILE A 124 -8.98 -18.32 -12.51
C ILE A 124 -8.20 -17.95 -11.25
N SER A 125 -8.88 -17.54 -10.19
CA SER A 125 -8.25 -17.12 -8.93
C SER A 125 -7.48 -18.24 -8.28
N ILE A 126 -8.02 -19.46 -8.22
CA ILE A 126 -7.33 -20.62 -7.68
C ILE A 126 -6.08 -20.94 -8.50
N SER A 127 -6.24 -21.08 -9.81
CA SER A 127 -5.13 -21.48 -10.70
C SER A 127 -3.98 -20.48 -10.61
N TYR A 128 -4.30 -19.18 -10.62
CA TYR A 128 -3.30 -18.14 -10.59
C TYR A 128 -2.68 -17.95 -9.19
N SER A 129 -3.45 -18.13 -8.13
CA SER A 129 -2.94 -18.08 -6.75
C SER A 129 -1.97 -19.21 -6.45
N VAL A 130 -2.28 -20.45 -6.92
CA VAL A 130 -1.38 -21.60 -6.77
C VAL A 130 -0.05 -21.32 -7.46
N LEU A 131 -0.08 -20.76 -8.67
CA LEU A 131 1.13 -20.39 -9.40
C LEU A 131 1.95 -19.33 -8.67
N LEU A 132 1.31 -18.25 -8.21
CA LEU A 132 2.00 -17.19 -7.48
C LEU A 132 2.57 -17.65 -6.13
N ILE A 133 1.80 -18.42 -5.36
CA ILE A 133 2.28 -18.98 -4.10
C ILE A 133 3.45 -19.89 -4.35
N GLY A 134 3.41 -20.71 -5.42
CA GLY A 134 4.54 -21.55 -5.83
C GLY A 134 5.79 -20.72 -6.14
N ILE A 135 5.65 -19.62 -6.88
CA ILE A 135 6.77 -18.71 -7.19
C ILE A 135 7.32 -18.07 -5.91
N LEU A 136 6.45 -17.61 -5.00
CA LEU A 136 6.87 -17.03 -3.72
C LEU A 136 7.61 -18.04 -2.85
N LEU A 137 7.14 -19.29 -2.79
CA LEU A 137 7.80 -20.36 -2.06
C LEU A 137 9.18 -20.69 -2.64
N ILE A 138 9.29 -20.80 -3.95
CA ILE A 138 10.59 -21.04 -4.63
C ILE A 138 11.51 -19.85 -4.39
N GLY A 139 10.99 -18.62 -4.48
CA GLY A 139 11.73 -17.39 -4.17
C GLY A 139 12.27 -17.41 -2.74
N SER A 140 11.45 -17.74 -1.77
CA SER A 140 11.84 -17.79 -0.35
C SER A 140 12.91 -18.87 -0.05
N LEU A 141 13.00 -19.92 -0.87
CA LEU A 141 14.04 -20.96 -0.74
C LEU A 141 15.38 -20.56 -1.39
N ILE A 142 15.34 -19.80 -2.48
CA ILE A 142 16.52 -19.43 -3.26
C ILE A 142 17.20 -18.16 -2.73
N LEU A 143 16.40 -17.14 -2.34
CA LEU A 143 16.90 -15.81 -1.94
C LEU A 143 17.82 -15.81 -0.70
N PRO A 144 17.61 -16.62 0.35
CA PRO A 144 18.54 -16.67 1.48
C PRO A 144 19.97 -17.07 1.10
N HIS A 145 20.14 -17.74 -0.04
CA HIS A 145 21.43 -18.17 -0.55
C HIS A 145 22.07 -17.18 -1.52
N ALA A 146 21.40 -16.05 -1.82
CA ALA A 146 21.93 -15.02 -2.71
C ALA A 146 22.96 -14.15 -1.96
N PRO A 147 24.13 -13.87 -2.55
CA PRO A 147 25.13 -12.99 -1.97
C PRO A 147 24.62 -11.54 -1.96
N GLY A 148 24.33 -11.01 -0.80
CA GLY A 148 23.92 -9.62 -0.63
C GLY A 148 22.90 -9.47 0.50
N GLY A 149 22.98 -8.36 1.24
CA GLY A 149 22.18 -8.08 2.46
C GLY A 149 20.66 -8.02 2.32
N LEU A 150 20.10 -8.44 1.19
CA LEU A 150 18.66 -8.66 1.02
C LEU A 150 18.16 -9.87 1.84
N SER A 151 19.04 -10.79 2.23
CA SER A 151 18.68 -12.01 2.92
C SER A 151 18.01 -11.76 4.28
N ALA A 152 18.46 -10.78 5.04
CA ALA A 152 17.98 -10.55 6.40
C ALA A 152 16.53 -10.02 6.46
N GLU A 153 16.09 -9.21 5.49
CA GLU A 153 14.73 -8.67 5.48
C GLU A 153 13.69 -9.63 4.84
N ILE A 154 14.17 -10.59 4.05
CA ILE A 154 13.33 -11.62 3.43
C ILE A 154 13.14 -12.82 4.38
N GLU A 155 14.09 -13.05 5.27
CA GLU A 155 14.00 -14.05 6.34
C GLU A 155 12.83 -13.80 7.31
N GLU A 156 12.31 -12.57 7.35
CA GLU A 156 11.09 -12.21 8.10
C GLU A 156 9.78 -12.71 7.47
N ILE A 157 9.80 -13.31 6.28
CA ILE A 157 8.65 -14.11 5.82
C ILE A 157 8.62 -15.38 6.68
N SER A 158 8.15 -15.20 7.90
CA SER A 158 8.08 -16.28 8.88
C SER A 158 7.18 -17.38 8.32
N TYR A 159 7.69 -18.59 8.24
CA TYR A 159 6.94 -19.78 7.81
C TYR A 159 5.64 -19.98 8.61
N SER A 160 5.56 -19.42 9.82
CA SER A 160 4.34 -19.42 10.66
C SER A 160 3.22 -18.56 10.08
N LEU A 161 3.52 -17.59 9.23
CA LEU A 161 2.55 -16.68 8.59
C LEU A 161 2.14 -17.13 7.18
N LEU A 162 2.70 -18.25 6.70
CA LEU A 162 2.41 -18.80 5.38
C LEU A 162 0.91 -18.94 5.07
N PRO A 163 0.05 -19.47 5.98
CA PRO A 163 -1.37 -19.60 5.69
C PRO A 163 -2.07 -18.24 5.53
N TYR A 164 -1.72 -17.25 6.33
CA TYR A 164 -2.29 -15.89 6.22
C TYR A 164 -1.81 -15.18 4.96
N GLY A 165 -0.52 -15.33 4.63
CA GLY A 165 0.06 -14.80 3.39
C GLY A 165 -0.58 -15.44 2.15
N ALA A 166 -0.78 -16.74 2.15
CA ALA A 166 -1.46 -17.45 1.06
C ALA A 166 -2.90 -16.98 0.88
N LEU A 167 -3.64 -16.77 1.98
CA LEU A 167 -4.99 -16.23 1.96
C LEU A 167 -5.01 -14.79 1.41
N ALA A 168 -4.05 -13.97 1.80
CA ALA A 168 -3.90 -12.60 1.30
C ALA A 168 -3.63 -12.58 -0.21
N VAL A 169 -2.71 -13.41 -0.70
CA VAL A 169 -2.42 -13.56 -2.14
C VAL A 169 -3.68 -14.02 -2.88
N PHE A 170 -4.39 -15.03 -2.37
CA PHE A 170 -5.63 -15.51 -2.97
C PHE A 170 -6.67 -14.40 -3.06
N LEU A 171 -6.85 -13.59 -2.02
CA LEU A 171 -7.80 -12.48 -2.01
C LEU A 171 -7.38 -11.40 -3.02
N CYS A 172 -6.10 -11.00 -3.06
CA CYS A 172 -5.58 -10.07 -4.04
C CYS A 172 -5.86 -10.54 -5.48
N VAL A 173 -5.51 -11.79 -5.78
CA VAL A 173 -5.74 -12.39 -7.11
C VAL A 173 -7.23 -12.41 -7.46
N THR A 174 -8.10 -12.73 -6.49
CA THR A 174 -9.55 -12.78 -6.72
C THR A 174 -10.14 -11.40 -7.05
N ILE A 175 -9.67 -10.34 -6.38
CA ILE A 175 -10.08 -8.97 -6.66
C ILE A 175 -9.73 -8.59 -8.10
N PHE A 176 -8.50 -8.88 -8.52
CA PHE A 176 -8.04 -8.58 -9.88
C PHE A 176 -8.68 -9.46 -10.94
N ALA A 177 -8.86 -10.76 -10.67
CA ALA A 177 -9.56 -11.66 -11.58
C ALA A 177 -10.99 -11.20 -11.85
N ALA A 178 -11.71 -10.75 -10.82
CA ALA A 178 -13.05 -10.19 -10.95
C ALA A 178 -13.04 -8.89 -11.75
N PHE A 179 -12.08 -8.02 -11.52
CA PHE A 179 -11.90 -6.77 -12.27
C PHE A 179 -11.64 -7.03 -13.75
N PHE A 180 -10.63 -7.85 -14.08
CA PHE A 180 -10.29 -8.19 -15.46
C PHE A 180 -11.44 -8.88 -16.17
N TYR A 181 -12.10 -9.83 -15.53
CA TYR A 181 -13.26 -10.50 -16.10
C TYR A 181 -14.34 -9.51 -16.51
N THR A 182 -14.59 -8.49 -15.70
CA THR A 182 -15.56 -7.42 -15.99
C THR A 182 -15.11 -6.59 -17.19
N VAL A 183 -13.85 -6.17 -17.22
CA VAL A 183 -13.28 -5.36 -18.31
C VAL A 183 -13.35 -6.10 -19.63
N TYR A 184 -12.96 -7.36 -19.69
CA TYR A 184 -13.07 -8.19 -20.90
C TYR A 184 -14.52 -8.43 -21.31
N THR A 185 -15.43 -8.60 -20.36
CA THR A 185 -16.86 -8.74 -20.63
C THR A 185 -17.45 -7.46 -21.24
N ILE A 186 -17.00 -6.28 -20.81
CA ILE A 186 -17.38 -4.99 -21.39
C ILE A 186 -16.84 -4.89 -22.84
N ALA A 187 -15.57 -5.15 -23.02
CA ALA A 187 -14.89 -5.04 -24.31
C ALA A 187 -15.49 -5.99 -25.39
N GLY A 188 -15.89 -7.19 -24.97
CA GLY A 188 -16.52 -8.18 -25.84
C GLY A 188 -15.62 -8.81 -26.90
N ASN A 189 -14.40 -8.32 -27.06
CA ASN A 189 -13.36 -8.85 -27.94
C ASN A 189 -12.05 -8.91 -27.17
N GLY A 190 -11.29 -9.99 -27.37
CA GLY A 190 -10.04 -10.23 -26.66
C GLY A 190 -9.01 -9.12 -26.87
N LEU A 191 -8.85 -8.65 -28.10
CA LEU A 191 -7.86 -7.64 -28.46
C LEU A 191 -8.21 -6.28 -27.85
N TYR A 192 -9.47 -5.84 -27.97
CA TYR A 192 -9.91 -4.59 -27.34
C TYR A 192 -9.87 -4.67 -25.82
N GLY A 193 -10.23 -5.82 -25.25
CA GLY A 193 -10.12 -6.06 -23.80
C GLY A 193 -8.68 -5.97 -23.31
N MET A 194 -7.74 -6.55 -24.03
CA MET A 194 -6.32 -6.50 -23.73
C MET A 194 -5.78 -5.06 -23.73
N LEU A 195 -6.12 -4.28 -24.73
CA LEU A 195 -5.71 -2.89 -24.84
C LEU A 195 -6.33 -2.02 -23.73
N LEU A 196 -7.60 -2.27 -23.40
CA LEU A 196 -8.29 -1.56 -22.32
C LEU A 196 -7.67 -1.91 -20.96
N VAL A 197 -7.37 -3.20 -20.70
CA VAL A 197 -6.69 -3.64 -19.48
C VAL A 197 -5.33 -2.97 -19.38
N PHE A 198 -4.53 -2.98 -20.44
CA PHE A 198 -3.21 -2.34 -20.45
C PHE A 198 -3.27 -0.85 -20.11
N CYS A 199 -4.20 -0.09 -20.69
CA CYS A 199 -4.38 1.33 -20.35
C CYS A 199 -4.79 1.52 -18.88
N LEU A 200 -5.70 0.67 -18.38
CA LEU A 200 -6.15 0.74 -16.98
C LEU A 200 -5.02 0.34 -16.01
N ASP A 201 -4.20 -0.65 -16.38
CA ASP A 201 -3.07 -1.11 -15.57
C ASP A 201 -2.05 0.01 -15.36
N ILE A 202 -1.70 0.75 -16.42
CA ILE A 202 -0.80 1.91 -16.30
C ILE A 202 -1.37 2.92 -15.30
N VAL A 203 -2.65 3.28 -15.45
CA VAL A 203 -3.30 4.25 -14.56
C VAL A 203 -3.37 3.73 -13.12
N MET A 204 -3.66 2.43 -12.93
CA MET A 204 -3.69 1.81 -11.62
C MET A 204 -2.32 1.76 -10.95
N ILE A 205 -1.28 1.35 -11.68
CA ILE A 205 0.08 1.22 -11.13
C ILE A 205 0.60 2.57 -10.64
N TYR A 206 0.41 3.63 -11.42
CA TYR A 206 0.81 4.98 -11.01
C TYR A 206 -0.11 5.57 -9.94
N GLY A 207 -1.42 5.50 -10.16
CA GLY A 207 -2.42 6.14 -9.29
C GLY A 207 -2.52 5.51 -7.91
N SER A 208 -2.29 4.19 -7.78
CA SER A 208 -2.42 3.47 -6.51
C SER A 208 -1.20 3.56 -5.60
N GLY A 209 -0.16 4.27 -6.02
CA GLY A 209 1.03 4.42 -5.18
C GLY A 209 1.89 3.16 -5.12
N LEU A 210 1.89 2.31 -6.16
CA LEU A 210 2.69 1.09 -6.19
C LEU A 210 4.17 1.39 -6.49
N ILE A 211 4.44 2.38 -7.35
CA ILE A 211 5.80 2.81 -7.68
C ILE A 211 6.25 3.92 -6.72
N ILE A 212 5.41 4.95 -6.55
CA ILE A 212 5.69 6.10 -5.68
C ILE A 212 4.72 6.02 -4.51
N PRO A 213 5.18 5.96 -3.26
CA PRO A 213 4.29 5.91 -2.11
C PRO A 213 3.20 7.00 -2.15
N ALA A 214 1.99 6.66 -1.72
CA ALA A 214 0.82 7.54 -1.80
C ALA A 214 1.03 8.89 -1.08
N ALA A 215 1.94 8.94 -0.10
CA ALA A 215 2.30 10.16 0.61
C ALA A 215 2.93 11.24 -0.29
N TYR A 216 3.55 10.85 -1.41
CA TYR A 216 4.16 11.77 -2.37
C TYR A 216 3.27 12.09 -3.57
N LEU A 217 2.10 11.42 -3.69
CA LEU A 217 1.16 11.66 -4.76
C LEU A 217 0.32 12.91 -4.49
N GLN A 218 -0.04 13.62 -5.57
CA GLN A 218 -0.95 14.75 -5.48
C GLN A 218 -2.36 14.29 -5.08
N LYS A 219 -3.06 15.12 -4.31
CA LYS A 219 -4.40 14.82 -3.77
C LYS A 219 -5.41 14.27 -4.78
N PRO A 220 -5.52 14.78 -6.04
CA PRO A 220 -6.45 14.22 -7.03
C PRO A 220 -6.18 12.75 -7.34
N PHE A 221 -4.91 12.36 -7.48
CA PHE A 221 -4.54 10.96 -7.74
C PHE A 221 -4.91 10.04 -6.58
N VAL A 222 -4.72 10.50 -5.33
CA VAL A 222 -5.11 9.74 -4.14
C VAL A 222 -6.63 9.53 -4.05
N ILE A 223 -7.44 10.49 -4.52
CA ILE A 223 -8.89 10.35 -4.55
C ILE A 223 -9.31 9.33 -5.62
N ILE A 224 -8.78 9.45 -6.82
CA ILE A 224 -9.07 8.54 -7.94
C ILE A 224 -8.61 7.11 -7.63
N SER A 225 -7.46 6.96 -6.97
CA SER A 225 -6.91 5.65 -6.66
C SER A 225 -7.80 4.80 -5.74
N ARG A 226 -8.66 5.43 -4.93
CA ARG A 226 -9.63 4.71 -4.09
C ARG A 226 -10.64 3.87 -4.86
N PHE A 227 -10.84 4.17 -6.14
CA PHE A 227 -11.70 3.38 -7.02
C PHE A 227 -10.98 2.17 -7.63
N PHE A 228 -9.67 2.11 -7.51
CA PHE A 228 -8.87 1.03 -8.09
C PHE A 228 -8.63 -0.11 -7.09
N PRO A 229 -8.71 -1.37 -7.54
CA PRO A 229 -8.46 -2.53 -6.69
C PRO A 229 -7.02 -2.58 -6.15
N ALA A 230 -6.07 -2.00 -6.87
CA ALA A 230 -4.65 -2.06 -6.55
C ALA A 230 -4.27 -1.46 -5.18
N VAL A 231 -4.97 -0.42 -4.72
CA VAL A 231 -4.73 0.18 -3.38
C VAL A 231 -5.03 -0.82 -2.28
N TYR A 232 -6.19 -1.47 -2.38
CA TYR A 232 -6.65 -2.43 -1.37
C TYR A 232 -5.83 -3.73 -1.42
N ALA A 233 -5.48 -4.17 -2.63
CA ALA A 233 -4.64 -5.34 -2.82
C ALA A 233 -3.24 -5.15 -2.19
N LYS A 234 -2.64 -3.95 -2.29
CA LYS A 234 -1.36 -3.64 -1.65
C LYS A 234 -1.46 -3.74 -0.13
N ASP A 235 -2.52 -3.16 0.46
CA ASP A 235 -2.75 -3.22 1.91
C ASP A 235 -2.98 -4.66 2.39
N ILE A 236 -3.67 -5.48 1.58
CA ILE A 236 -3.89 -6.91 1.88
C ILE A 236 -2.58 -7.69 1.73
N ALA A 237 -1.75 -7.38 0.72
CA ALA A 237 -0.46 -8.01 0.51
C ALA A 237 0.53 -7.78 1.67
N ALA A 238 0.35 -6.72 2.46
CA ALA A 238 1.14 -6.47 3.68
C ALA A 238 1.02 -7.62 4.71
N ALA A 239 -0.02 -8.45 4.62
CA ALA A 239 -0.15 -9.66 5.44
C ALA A 239 0.96 -10.69 5.21
N LEU A 240 1.69 -10.63 4.08
CA LEU A 240 2.88 -11.46 3.84
C LEU A 240 4.00 -11.21 4.87
N TYR A 241 4.03 -10.03 5.46
CA TYR A 241 4.98 -9.62 6.49
C TYR A 241 4.36 -9.57 7.91
N GLY A 242 3.27 -10.33 8.11
CA GLY A 242 2.61 -10.41 9.42
C GLY A 242 1.83 -9.19 9.85
N GLN A 243 1.67 -8.20 8.98
CA GLN A 243 0.84 -7.05 9.26
C GLN A 243 -0.63 -7.41 8.99
N LEU A 244 -1.46 -7.27 9.99
CA LEU A 244 -2.90 -7.49 9.82
C LEU A 244 -3.45 -6.40 8.88
N PRO A 245 -4.02 -6.80 7.72
CA PRO A 245 -4.62 -5.84 6.82
C PRO A 245 -5.77 -5.13 7.53
N GLY A 246 -5.94 -3.83 7.26
CA GLY A 246 -7.05 -3.08 7.81
C GLY A 246 -8.38 -3.75 7.44
N VAL A 247 -9.26 -3.92 8.43
CA VAL A 247 -10.61 -4.51 8.20
C VAL A 247 -11.34 -3.78 7.07
N SER A 248 -11.16 -2.46 6.99
CA SER A 248 -11.71 -1.64 5.90
C SER A 248 -11.22 -2.08 4.53
N SER A 249 -9.91 -2.35 4.37
CA SER A 249 -9.32 -2.76 3.08
C SER A 249 -9.83 -4.14 2.65
N VAL A 250 -9.97 -5.07 3.59
CA VAL A 250 -10.52 -6.41 3.32
C VAL A 250 -12.01 -6.32 2.94
N CYS A 251 -12.81 -5.59 3.72
CA CYS A 251 -14.24 -5.42 3.43
C CYS A 251 -14.46 -4.74 2.07
N THR A 252 -13.67 -3.71 1.75
CA THR A 252 -13.76 -3.03 0.46
C THR A 252 -13.34 -3.96 -0.68
N GLY A 253 -12.28 -4.75 -0.50
CA GLY A 253 -11.85 -5.76 -1.46
C GLY A 253 -12.94 -6.80 -1.76
N ILE A 254 -13.59 -7.35 -0.74
CA ILE A 254 -14.71 -8.28 -0.90
C ILE A 254 -15.89 -7.59 -1.59
N GLY A 255 -16.20 -6.34 -1.19
CA GLY A 255 -17.24 -5.55 -1.84
C GLY A 255 -16.99 -5.33 -3.33
N MET A 256 -15.74 -5.08 -3.72
CA MET A 256 -15.33 -4.97 -5.12
C MET A 256 -15.52 -6.28 -5.89
N ILE A 257 -15.17 -7.43 -5.29
CA ILE A 257 -15.39 -8.74 -5.92
C ILE A 257 -16.87 -8.91 -6.26
N VAL A 258 -17.74 -8.69 -5.27
CA VAL A 258 -19.19 -8.82 -5.46
C VAL A 258 -19.70 -7.85 -6.52
N PHE A 259 -19.25 -6.59 -6.48
CA PHE A 259 -19.62 -5.57 -7.46
C PHE A 259 -19.22 -5.97 -8.88
N PHE A 260 -18.00 -6.47 -9.09
CA PHE A 260 -17.51 -6.89 -10.40
C PHE A 260 -18.23 -8.14 -10.91
N ILE A 261 -18.53 -9.12 -10.06
CA ILE A 261 -19.32 -10.30 -10.44
C ILE A 261 -20.72 -9.88 -10.90
N LEU A 262 -21.40 -9.02 -10.14
CA LEU A 262 -22.74 -8.55 -10.49
C LEU A 262 -22.74 -7.73 -11.78
N SER A 263 -21.76 -6.85 -11.94
CA SER A 263 -21.60 -6.02 -13.15
C SER A 263 -21.38 -6.88 -14.39
N SER A 264 -20.47 -7.86 -14.31
CA SER A 264 -20.19 -8.77 -15.42
C SER A 264 -21.41 -9.63 -15.79
N ALA A 265 -22.13 -10.14 -14.81
CA ALA A 265 -23.36 -10.91 -15.04
C ALA A 265 -24.47 -10.07 -15.68
N LEU A 266 -24.60 -8.79 -15.25
CA LEU A 266 -25.58 -7.85 -15.83
C LEU A 266 -25.26 -7.56 -17.30
N ILE A 267 -23.98 -7.26 -17.58
CA ILE A 267 -23.52 -6.96 -18.95
C ILE A 267 -23.77 -8.17 -19.87
N LYS A 268 -23.45 -9.37 -19.42
CA LYS A 268 -23.73 -10.60 -20.17
C LYS A 268 -25.23 -10.75 -20.46
N LYS A 269 -26.06 -10.55 -19.44
CA LYS A 269 -27.52 -10.63 -19.60
C LYS A 269 -28.07 -9.63 -20.60
N ILE A 270 -27.54 -8.40 -20.60
CA ILE A 270 -27.93 -7.35 -21.56
C ILE A 270 -27.48 -7.73 -22.97
N LYS A 271 -26.25 -8.22 -23.12
CA LYS A 271 -25.73 -8.66 -24.44
C LYS A 271 -26.52 -9.83 -25.00
N MET A 272 -26.97 -10.77 -24.19
CA MET A 272 -27.82 -11.88 -24.63
C MET A 272 -29.24 -11.46 -25.04
N ARG A 273 -29.79 -10.36 -24.48
CA ARG A 273 -31.11 -9.86 -24.82
C ARG A 273 -31.15 -9.02 -26.11
N ARG A 274 -30.01 -8.45 -26.52
CA ARG A 274 -29.93 -7.58 -27.70
C ARG A 274 -29.66 -8.33 -29.00
N LEU A 275 -29.52 -9.62 -28.93
CA LEU A 275 -29.31 -10.55 -30.05
C LEU A 275 -30.45 -11.55 -30.16
#